data_1574844759205919ad097d33f04845d7
#
_entry.id   1574844759205919ad097d33f04845d7
#
_cell.length_a   1.000
_cell.length_b   1.000
_cell.length_c   1.000
_cell.angle_alpha   90.00
_cell.angle_beta   90.00
_cell.angle_gamma   90.00
#
_symmetry.space_group_name_H-M   'P 1'
#
loop_
_entity.id
_entity.type
_entity.pdbx_description
1 polymer ?
#
loop_
_entity_poly.entity_id
_entity_poly.type
_entity_poly.pdbx_seq_one_letter_code
_entity_poly.pdbx_strand_id
1 'polypeptide(L)'
;MRDSPGCKVTIIGAGIVGLATALTLQSEGHDVTLIDPRPPGSATSFGNAGAIVSGGVVPTATPDLWQRVPKMLFDPMSPLKIRWSYLPKLTPWLLRFLDSGRRAKALKISRELSTLTEHCLEAHHRLADLAGARHILKPVGWLKVYRDDDAYAGTAYDRGLMDQAGVNYQHINAEELHQLEPGIARDYTVGLFQPDASFVSTPYALSQALFSAFTKRGGIHHQEEVRRFEFGDNGEPRAVVTTHAIHPADLLVVAAGAWSKDLARQLGSKVSLDTERGYHLSFARTEAGPVLNRPTVFGGPQFVLSPMADGIRLNAGVELAGLDAEPDFTRIKALVPLAQQCLPGLSGEITREWMGYRPSTPDSKPVIGRSPVHGNVLYAFGHGHMGLGLSAITAKLIADLVAGRDSRIPLAPFAVDRF
;
A
#
# COMPACT_ATOMS: atom_id res chain seq x y z
N MET A 1 -16.69 -24.43 -19.03
CA MET A 1 -15.47 -24.20 -18.22
C MET A 1 -14.40 -25.11 -18.81
N ARG A 2 -13.31 -24.58 -19.36
CA ARG A 2 -12.19 -25.42 -19.76
C ARG A 2 -11.38 -25.63 -18.48
N ASP A 3 -11.31 -26.87 -18.01
CA ASP A 3 -10.37 -27.32 -16.98
C ASP A 3 -8.95 -27.21 -17.58
N SER A 4 -8.36 -26.04 -17.49
CA SER A 4 -6.91 -25.93 -17.71
C SER A 4 -6.25 -26.63 -16.52
N PRO A 5 -5.37 -27.61 -16.73
CA PRO A 5 -4.65 -28.26 -15.64
C PRO A 5 -3.93 -27.17 -14.82
N GLY A 6 -4.01 -27.28 -13.49
CA GLY A 6 -3.36 -26.35 -12.58
C GLY A 6 -1.87 -26.27 -12.91
N CYS A 7 -1.32 -25.05 -13.07
CA CYS A 7 0.12 -24.86 -13.25
C CYS A 7 0.80 -24.63 -11.89
N LYS A 8 2.11 -24.90 -11.84
CA LYS A 8 2.95 -24.60 -10.67
C LYS A 8 3.33 -23.12 -10.70
N VAL A 9 2.83 -22.37 -9.74
CA VAL A 9 3.09 -20.94 -9.62
C VAL A 9 4.01 -20.68 -8.43
N THR A 10 5.15 -20.05 -8.69
CA THR A 10 6.06 -19.59 -7.64
C THR A 10 5.88 -18.09 -7.47
N ILE A 11 5.51 -17.65 -6.27
CA ILE A 11 5.33 -16.24 -5.90
C ILE A 11 6.48 -15.82 -5.01
N ILE A 12 7.19 -14.78 -5.39
CA ILE A 12 8.30 -14.20 -4.63
C ILE A 12 7.77 -13.01 -3.85
N GLY A 13 7.71 -13.16 -2.52
CA GLY A 13 7.17 -12.18 -1.58
C GLY A 13 5.89 -12.65 -0.89
N ALA A 14 5.92 -12.76 0.44
CA ALA A 14 4.79 -13.13 1.29
C ALA A 14 4.23 -11.91 2.05
N GLY A 15 4.30 -10.71 1.47
CA GLY A 15 3.54 -9.54 1.89
C GLY A 15 2.06 -9.69 1.52
N ILE A 16 1.23 -8.69 1.89
CA ILE A 16 -0.23 -8.76 1.68
C ILE A 16 -0.61 -9.00 0.19
N VAL A 17 0.15 -8.44 -0.76
CA VAL A 17 -0.10 -8.63 -2.21
C VAL A 17 0.21 -10.06 -2.62
N GLY A 18 1.38 -10.60 -2.21
CA GLY A 18 1.74 -11.99 -2.50
C GLY A 18 0.79 -13.00 -1.87
N LEU A 19 0.40 -12.78 -0.61
CA LEU A 19 -0.57 -13.64 0.11
C LEU A 19 -1.96 -13.62 -0.56
N ALA A 20 -2.44 -12.43 -0.93
CA ALA A 20 -3.71 -12.29 -1.66
C ALA A 20 -3.66 -13.03 -3.00
N THR A 21 -2.56 -12.88 -3.75
CA THR A 21 -2.33 -13.53 -5.04
C THR A 21 -2.25 -15.04 -4.88
N ALA A 22 -1.51 -15.53 -3.88
CA ALA A 22 -1.35 -16.95 -3.60
C ALA A 22 -2.69 -17.64 -3.30
N LEU A 23 -3.47 -17.08 -2.37
CA LEU A 23 -4.76 -17.63 -2.00
C LEU A 23 -5.76 -17.60 -3.18
N THR A 24 -5.74 -16.52 -3.98
CA THR A 24 -6.62 -16.39 -5.14
C THR A 24 -6.28 -17.44 -6.21
N LEU A 25 -5.01 -17.57 -6.59
CA LEU A 25 -4.58 -18.57 -7.58
C LEU A 25 -4.84 -19.99 -7.11
N GLN A 26 -4.58 -20.29 -5.83
CA GLN A 26 -4.86 -21.59 -5.25
C GLN A 26 -6.37 -21.90 -5.26
N SER A 27 -7.23 -20.90 -5.05
CA SER A 27 -8.68 -21.09 -5.13
C SER A 27 -9.18 -21.39 -6.56
N GLU A 28 -8.36 -21.08 -7.57
CA GLU A 28 -8.60 -21.41 -8.98
C GLU A 28 -7.91 -22.73 -9.43
N GLY A 29 -7.34 -23.50 -8.49
CA GLY A 29 -6.83 -24.84 -8.75
C GLY A 29 -5.34 -24.89 -9.13
N HIS A 30 -4.57 -23.81 -8.90
CA HIS A 30 -3.13 -23.79 -9.14
C HIS A 30 -2.35 -24.32 -7.93
N ASP A 31 -1.22 -25.00 -8.19
CA ASP A 31 -0.24 -25.37 -7.17
C ASP A 31 0.66 -24.17 -6.87
N VAL A 32 0.54 -23.60 -5.68
CA VAL A 32 1.21 -22.33 -5.36
C VAL A 32 2.27 -22.51 -4.29
N THR A 33 3.47 -22.00 -4.58
CA THR A 33 4.60 -21.88 -3.66
C THR A 33 4.89 -20.40 -3.39
N LEU A 34 4.99 -20.03 -2.11
CA LEU A 34 5.44 -18.70 -1.65
C LEU A 34 6.90 -18.76 -1.18
N ILE A 35 7.72 -17.79 -1.57
CA ILE A 35 9.11 -17.64 -1.11
C ILE A 35 9.32 -16.23 -0.58
N ASP A 36 9.71 -16.10 0.70
CA ASP A 36 10.06 -14.83 1.34
C ASP A 36 11.02 -15.07 2.48
N PRO A 37 12.11 -14.30 2.66
CA PRO A 37 13.04 -14.49 3.77
C PRO A 37 12.45 -14.15 5.15
N ARG A 38 11.30 -13.49 5.20
CA ARG A 38 10.62 -13.05 6.43
C ARG A 38 9.34 -13.84 6.67
N PRO A 39 8.88 -13.89 7.91
CA PRO A 39 7.55 -14.43 8.20
C PRO A 39 6.45 -13.72 7.40
N PRO A 40 5.43 -14.43 6.91
CA PRO A 40 4.38 -13.87 6.07
C PRO A 40 3.67 -12.66 6.70
N GLY A 41 3.55 -11.57 5.95
CA GLY A 41 2.90 -10.32 6.38
C GLY A 41 3.69 -9.45 7.35
N SER A 42 4.89 -9.88 7.80
CA SER A 42 5.66 -9.19 8.85
C SER A 42 6.44 -7.95 8.39
N ALA A 43 6.61 -7.78 7.07
CA ALA A 43 7.34 -6.65 6.50
C ALA A 43 6.45 -5.39 6.40
N THR A 44 6.49 -4.66 5.28
CA THR A 44 5.77 -3.39 5.08
C THR A 44 4.26 -3.47 5.34
N SER A 45 3.64 -4.63 5.10
CA SER A 45 2.21 -4.87 5.34
C SER A 45 1.81 -4.75 6.81
N PHE A 46 2.70 -5.10 7.74
CA PHE A 46 2.48 -5.03 9.19
C PHE A 46 2.12 -3.62 9.66
N GLY A 47 2.86 -2.61 9.20
CA GLY A 47 2.77 -1.24 9.70
C GLY A 47 1.74 -0.35 9.00
N ASN A 48 0.86 -0.92 8.18
CA ASN A 48 -0.16 -0.17 7.46
C ASN A 48 -1.17 0.50 8.41
N ALA A 49 -1.76 1.62 7.97
CA ALA A 49 -2.81 2.35 8.71
C ALA A 49 -4.18 1.62 8.72
N GLY A 50 -4.29 0.48 8.04
CA GLY A 50 -5.47 -0.37 8.04
C GLY A 50 -6.60 0.05 7.09
N ALA A 51 -6.43 1.10 6.31
CA ALA A 51 -7.49 1.62 5.45
C ALA A 51 -7.57 0.91 4.08
N ILE A 52 -8.79 0.58 3.66
CA ILE A 52 -9.16 0.14 2.32
C ILE A 52 -10.14 1.19 1.78
N VAL A 53 -9.63 2.07 0.91
CA VAL A 53 -10.34 3.29 0.49
C VAL A 53 -10.56 3.28 -1.01
N SER A 54 -11.81 3.25 -1.45
CA SER A 54 -12.19 3.37 -2.88
C SER A 54 -11.84 4.75 -3.47
N GLY A 55 -11.79 5.78 -2.64
CA GLY A 55 -11.40 7.14 -3.01
C GLY A 55 -9.90 7.42 -3.03
N GLY A 56 -9.04 6.41 -3.06
CA GLY A 56 -7.58 6.55 -3.14
C GLY A 56 -7.08 6.91 -4.54
N VAL A 57 -7.69 7.93 -5.17
CA VAL A 57 -7.44 8.30 -6.58
C VAL A 57 -6.46 9.48 -6.75
N VAL A 58 -6.11 10.16 -5.66
CA VAL A 58 -5.19 11.31 -5.71
C VAL A 58 -3.74 10.80 -5.73
N PRO A 59 -2.97 11.09 -6.80
CA PRO A 59 -1.57 10.70 -6.84
C PRO A 59 -0.73 11.45 -5.80
N THR A 60 0.38 10.87 -5.36
CA THR A 60 1.29 11.50 -4.39
C THR A 60 1.92 12.79 -4.96
N ALA A 61 2.26 12.79 -6.24
CA ALA A 61 2.73 13.97 -6.94
C ALA A 61 1.55 14.79 -7.47
N THR A 62 1.36 16.00 -6.92
CA THR A 62 0.33 16.99 -7.34
C THR A 62 1.00 18.24 -7.91
N PRO A 63 0.28 19.07 -8.70
CA PRO A 63 0.87 20.27 -9.31
C PRO A 63 1.52 21.25 -8.33
N ASP A 64 0.96 21.37 -7.13
CA ASP A 64 1.47 22.29 -6.10
C ASP A 64 2.73 21.79 -5.38
N LEU A 65 3.12 20.55 -5.64
CA LEU A 65 4.26 19.94 -4.97
C LEU A 65 5.57 20.71 -5.24
N TRP A 66 5.76 21.19 -6.48
CA TRP A 66 6.92 22.00 -6.86
C TRP A 66 7.14 23.23 -5.99
N GLN A 67 6.05 23.88 -5.58
CA GLN A 67 6.08 25.07 -4.73
C GLN A 67 6.32 24.71 -3.27
N ARG A 68 5.86 23.54 -2.83
CA ARG A 68 5.94 23.07 -1.43
C ARG A 68 7.22 22.36 -1.09
N VAL A 69 7.84 21.63 -2.04
CA VAL A 69 9.06 20.82 -1.78
C VAL A 69 10.19 21.64 -1.18
N PRO A 70 10.57 22.85 -1.68
CA PRO A 70 11.65 23.61 -1.05
C PRO A 70 11.39 23.90 0.43
N LYS A 71 10.17 24.33 0.78
CA LYS A 71 9.77 24.57 2.17
C LYS A 71 9.83 23.28 3.00
N MET A 72 9.35 22.18 2.45
CA MET A 72 9.33 20.88 3.13
C MET A 72 10.73 20.34 3.43
N LEU A 73 11.72 20.61 2.59
CA LEU A 73 13.10 20.13 2.80
C LEU A 73 13.81 20.82 3.97
N PHE A 74 13.47 22.08 4.24
CA PHE A 74 14.08 22.89 5.29
C PHE A 74 13.28 22.92 6.59
N ASP A 75 12.03 22.41 6.59
CA ASP A 75 11.19 22.34 7.78
C ASP A 75 11.47 21.05 8.57
N PRO A 76 11.99 21.16 9.83
CA PRO A 76 12.23 19.98 10.67
C PRO A 76 10.97 19.16 10.98
N MET A 77 9.80 19.78 10.96
CA MET A 77 8.50 19.13 11.20
C MET A 77 7.85 18.61 9.93
N SER A 78 8.47 18.81 8.76
CA SER A 78 7.95 18.31 7.47
C SER A 78 7.81 16.78 7.49
N PRO A 79 6.73 16.25 6.90
CA PRO A 79 6.59 14.82 6.71
C PRO A 79 7.62 14.24 5.73
N LEU A 80 8.26 15.07 4.89
CA LEU A 80 9.26 14.64 3.91
C LEU A 80 10.69 14.79 4.46
N LYS A 81 11.48 13.73 4.35
CA LYS A 81 12.92 13.74 4.60
C LYS A 81 13.65 13.08 3.44
N ILE A 82 14.73 13.72 2.97
CA ILE A 82 15.65 13.13 1.99
C ILE A 82 17.01 12.99 2.66
N ARG A 83 17.61 11.81 2.61
CA ARG A 83 19.02 11.63 2.96
C ARG A 83 19.88 12.11 1.81
N TRP A 84 20.63 13.17 2.05
CA TRP A 84 21.46 13.83 1.03
C TRP A 84 22.47 12.88 0.37
N SER A 85 23.02 11.93 1.12
CA SER A 85 23.91 10.89 0.56
C SER A 85 23.23 9.95 -0.42
N TYR A 86 21.90 9.82 -0.33
CA TYR A 86 21.10 8.99 -1.26
C TYR A 86 20.62 9.75 -2.49
N LEU A 87 20.67 11.07 -2.48
CA LEU A 87 20.13 11.93 -3.55
C LEU A 87 20.64 11.58 -4.95
N PRO A 88 21.95 11.29 -5.19
CA PRO A 88 22.42 10.91 -6.52
C PRO A 88 21.72 9.66 -7.08
N LYS A 89 21.46 8.66 -6.25
CA LYS A 89 20.73 7.43 -6.64
C LYS A 89 19.24 7.69 -6.86
N LEU A 90 18.65 8.58 -6.06
CA LEU A 90 17.25 8.95 -6.10
C LEU A 90 16.89 9.85 -7.30
N THR A 91 17.82 10.66 -7.79
CA THR A 91 17.57 11.72 -8.79
C THR A 91 16.78 11.26 -10.01
N PRO A 92 17.06 10.12 -10.68
CA PRO A 92 16.29 9.68 -11.83
C PRO A 92 14.82 9.40 -11.50
N TRP A 93 14.55 8.82 -10.33
CA TRP A 93 13.20 8.57 -9.84
C TRP A 93 12.49 9.90 -9.49
N LEU A 94 13.19 10.80 -8.80
CA LEU A 94 12.66 12.09 -8.37
C LEU A 94 12.25 12.97 -9.55
N LEU A 95 13.05 13.01 -10.62
CA LEU A 95 12.71 13.76 -11.84
C LEU A 95 11.42 13.25 -12.48
N ARG A 96 11.25 11.92 -12.54
CA ARG A 96 10.00 11.32 -13.04
C ARG A 96 8.81 11.57 -12.12
N PHE A 97 9.03 11.53 -10.79
CA PHE A 97 8.02 11.83 -9.79
C PHE A 97 7.51 13.27 -9.94
N LEU A 98 8.41 14.23 -10.05
CA LEU A 98 8.06 15.62 -10.26
C LEU A 98 7.33 15.83 -11.61
N ASP A 99 7.78 15.17 -12.67
CA ASP A 99 7.10 15.22 -13.98
C ASP A 99 5.69 14.61 -13.94
N SER A 100 5.46 13.59 -13.10
CA SER A 100 4.14 12.99 -12.87
C SER A 100 3.17 13.96 -12.18
N GLY A 101 3.68 14.93 -11.41
CA GLY A 101 2.88 15.99 -10.76
C GLY A 101 2.35 17.06 -11.70
N ARG A 102 2.68 17.08 -12.99
CA ARG A 102 2.09 18.01 -13.94
C ARG A 102 0.58 17.78 -14.05
N ARG A 103 -0.20 18.85 -14.07
CA ARG A 103 -1.68 18.80 -13.99
C ARG A 103 -2.32 17.77 -14.92
N ALA A 104 -1.91 17.74 -16.19
CA ALA A 104 -2.45 16.78 -17.16
C ALA A 104 -2.09 15.33 -16.82
N LYS A 105 -0.85 15.09 -16.33
CA LYS A 105 -0.39 13.75 -15.92
C LYS A 105 -1.08 13.31 -14.63
N ALA A 106 -1.14 14.16 -13.62
CA ALA A 106 -1.84 13.88 -12.37
C ALA A 106 -3.31 13.52 -12.60
N LEU A 107 -4.00 14.23 -13.48
CA LEU A 107 -5.37 13.91 -13.88
C LEU A 107 -5.47 12.54 -14.58
N LYS A 108 -4.55 12.25 -15.51
CA LYS A 108 -4.50 10.93 -16.18
C LYS A 108 -4.24 9.80 -15.17
N ILE A 109 -3.27 9.99 -14.28
CA ILE A 109 -2.93 9.02 -13.22
C ILE A 109 -4.14 8.78 -12.31
N SER A 110 -4.85 9.85 -11.91
CA SER A 110 -6.05 9.73 -11.08
C SER A 110 -7.13 8.87 -11.74
N ARG A 111 -7.40 9.09 -13.03
CA ARG A 111 -8.35 8.27 -13.81
C ARG A 111 -7.90 6.82 -13.94
N GLU A 112 -6.61 6.58 -14.11
CA GLU A 112 -6.06 5.22 -14.19
C GLU A 112 -6.12 4.52 -12.82
N LEU A 113 -5.83 5.22 -11.72
CA LEU A 113 -5.97 4.68 -10.36
C LEU A 113 -7.42 4.36 -10.02
N SER A 114 -8.40 5.17 -10.45
CA SER A 114 -9.81 4.93 -10.16
C SER A 114 -10.29 3.58 -10.70
N THR A 115 -9.78 3.13 -11.84
CA THR A 115 -10.13 1.81 -12.40
C THR A 115 -9.76 0.64 -11.48
N LEU A 116 -8.77 0.81 -10.59
CA LEU A 116 -8.42 -0.19 -9.57
C LEU A 116 -9.20 0.04 -8.28
N THR A 117 -9.29 1.30 -7.83
CA THR A 117 -9.81 1.61 -6.50
C THR A 117 -11.32 1.42 -6.40
N GLU A 118 -12.08 1.63 -7.47
CA GLU A 118 -13.53 1.38 -7.51
C GLU A 118 -13.89 -0.10 -7.25
N HIS A 119 -12.98 -1.02 -7.54
CA HIS A 119 -13.18 -2.46 -7.33
C HIS A 119 -12.54 -3.00 -6.04
N CYS A 120 -11.80 -2.18 -5.30
CA CYS A 120 -10.96 -2.67 -4.19
C CYS A 120 -11.78 -3.28 -3.05
N LEU A 121 -12.91 -2.68 -2.67
CA LEU A 121 -13.75 -3.18 -1.56
C LEU A 121 -14.40 -4.51 -1.89
N GLU A 122 -15.00 -4.63 -3.08
CA GLU A 122 -15.61 -5.89 -3.51
C GLU A 122 -14.58 -7.02 -3.58
N ALA A 123 -13.40 -6.73 -4.15
CA ALA A 123 -12.31 -7.70 -4.22
C ALA A 123 -11.85 -8.13 -2.81
N HIS A 124 -11.74 -7.18 -1.86
CA HIS A 124 -11.41 -7.50 -0.47
C HIS A 124 -12.47 -8.32 0.23
N HIS A 125 -13.74 -8.07 -0.05
CA HIS A 125 -14.82 -8.87 0.49
C HIS A 125 -14.72 -10.34 0.05
N ARG A 126 -14.49 -10.57 -1.24
CA ARG A 126 -14.30 -11.92 -1.79
C ARG A 126 -13.06 -12.61 -1.21
N LEU A 127 -11.94 -11.89 -1.13
CA LEU A 127 -10.70 -12.42 -0.57
C LEU A 127 -10.85 -12.77 0.92
N ALA A 128 -11.52 -11.92 1.68
CA ALA A 128 -11.79 -12.15 3.10
C ALA A 128 -12.74 -13.34 3.34
N ASP A 129 -13.73 -13.55 2.46
CA ASP A 129 -14.60 -14.72 2.49
C ASP A 129 -13.80 -16.00 2.22
N LEU A 130 -12.91 -16.02 1.23
CA LEU A 130 -11.99 -17.14 0.96
C LEU A 130 -11.12 -17.51 2.17
N ALA A 131 -10.73 -16.51 2.97
CA ALA A 131 -9.90 -16.68 4.16
C ALA A 131 -10.70 -16.91 5.46
N GLY A 132 -12.04 -16.84 5.44
CA GLY A 132 -12.86 -16.82 6.64
C GLY A 132 -12.61 -15.60 7.54
N ALA A 133 -12.17 -14.48 6.96
CA ALA A 133 -11.68 -13.29 7.66
C ALA A 133 -12.58 -12.06 7.48
N ARG A 134 -13.84 -12.23 7.02
CA ARG A 134 -14.77 -11.13 6.78
C ARG A 134 -15.00 -10.23 7.99
N HIS A 135 -14.98 -10.81 9.18
CA HIS A 135 -15.14 -10.11 10.46
C HIS A 135 -14.02 -9.11 10.77
N ILE A 136 -12.87 -9.21 10.10
CA ILE A 136 -11.74 -8.29 10.27
C ILE A 136 -11.98 -6.96 9.53
N LEU A 137 -12.79 -6.97 8.47
CA LEU A 137 -13.14 -5.79 7.70
C LEU A 137 -14.29 -5.02 8.37
N LYS A 138 -14.01 -3.79 8.81
CA LYS A 138 -15.01 -2.93 9.48
C LYS A 138 -15.42 -1.79 8.54
N PRO A 139 -16.70 -1.66 8.17
CA PRO A 139 -17.18 -0.59 7.29
C PRO A 139 -17.39 0.71 8.07
N VAL A 140 -16.33 1.33 8.56
CA VAL A 140 -16.39 2.53 9.42
C VAL A 140 -16.13 3.83 8.66
N GLY A 141 -15.78 3.73 7.36
CA GLY A 141 -15.42 4.87 6.55
C GLY A 141 -13.98 5.36 6.79
N TRP A 142 -13.62 6.41 6.04
CA TRP A 142 -12.33 7.11 6.11
C TRP A 142 -12.57 8.59 6.30
N LEU A 143 -11.90 9.20 7.27
CA LEU A 143 -12.10 10.59 7.64
C LEU A 143 -10.82 11.41 7.45
N LYS A 144 -10.96 12.62 6.86
CA LYS A 144 -9.94 13.67 6.88
C LYS A 144 -10.49 14.87 7.58
N VAL A 145 -9.73 15.47 8.51
CA VAL A 145 -10.19 16.59 9.32
C VAL A 145 -9.31 17.82 9.13
N TYR A 146 -9.93 18.99 9.19
CA TYR A 146 -9.31 20.29 8.99
C TYR A 146 -9.74 21.24 10.10
N ARG A 147 -8.88 22.21 10.43
CA ARG A 147 -9.17 23.17 11.50
C ARG A 147 -10.26 24.16 11.11
N ASP A 148 -10.31 24.54 9.84
CA ASP A 148 -11.19 25.58 9.31
C ASP A 148 -11.53 25.35 7.83
N ASP A 149 -12.45 26.18 7.32
CA ASP A 149 -12.89 26.14 5.93
C ASP A 149 -11.77 26.51 4.94
N ASP A 150 -10.81 27.35 5.33
CA ASP A 150 -9.69 27.73 4.47
C ASP A 150 -8.76 26.55 4.23
N ALA A 151 -8.45 25.78 5.29
CA ALA A 151 -7.67 24.54 5.19
C ALA A 151 -8.40 23.49 4.32
N TYR A 152 -9.73 23.39 4.44
CA TYR A 152 -10.53 22.53 3.58
C TYR A 152 -10.58 23.04 2.13
N ALA A 153 -10.73 24.34 1.91
CA ALA A 153 -10.71 24.95 0.58
C ALA A 153 -9.39 24.69 -0.13
N GLY A 154 -8.28 24.68 0.60
CA GLY A 154 -6.95 24.33 0.08
C GLY A 154 -6.86 22.93 -0.54
N THR A 155 -7.84 22.05 -0.32
CA THR A 155 -7.90 20.71 -0.93
C THR A 155 -8.73 20.67 -2.22
N ALA A 156 -9.14 21.79 -2.76
CA ALA A 156 -10.03 21.87 -3.93
C ALA A 156 -9.52 21.09 -5.15
N TYR A 157 -8.19 21.07 -5.37
CA TYR A 157 -7.60 20.29 -6.47
C TYR A 157 -7.81 18.78 -6.24
N ASP A 158 -7.50 18.27 -5.05
CA ASP A 158 -7.65 16.86 -4.71
C ASP A 158 -9.11 16.42 -4.80
N ARG A 159 -10.03 17.24 -4.28
CA ARG A 159 -11.48 17.00 -4.38
C ARG A 159 -11.96 17.00 -5.83
N GLY A 160 -11.44 17.92 -6.67
CA GLY A 160 -11.74 17.91 -8.10
C GLY A 160 -11.29 16.65 -8.83
N LEU A 161 -10.21 15.99 -8.39
CA LEU A 161 -9.83 14.67 -8.89
C LEU A 161 -10.80 13.58 -8.40
N MET A 162 -11.22 13.66 -7.14
CA MET A 162 -12.19 12.72 -6.57
C MET A 162 -13.56 12.85 -7.26
N ASP A 163 -14.02 14.08 -7.52
CA ASP A 163 -15.28 14.34 -8.24
C ASP A 163 -15.24 13.74 -9.65
N GLN A 164 -14.14 13.94 -10.39
CA GLN A 164 -13.97 13.39 -11.74
C GLN A 164 -13.88 11.85 -11.75
N ALA A 165 -13.44 11.26 -10.66
CA ALA A 165 -13.38 9.80 -10.47
C ALA A 165 -14.68 9.21 -9.88
N GLY A 166 -15.71 10.03 -9.61
CA GLY A 166 -16.97 9.58 -9.04
C GLY A 166 -16.88 9.07 -7.60
N VAL A 167 -15.87 9.56 -6.84
CA VAL A 167 -15.68 9.14 -5.45
C VAL A 167 -16.81 9.66 -4.57
N ASN A 168 -17.44 8.77 -3.82
CA ASN A 168 -18.44 9.15 -2.83
C ASN A 168 -17.75 9.72 -1.57
N TYR A 169 -17.91 11.01 -1.35
CA TYR A 169 -17.46 11.67 -0.12
C TYR A 169 -18.44 12.76 0.32
N GLN A 170 -18.42 13.09 1.58
CA GLN A 170 -19.27 14.09 2.22
C GLN A 170 -18.41 15.16 2.88
N HIS A 171 -18.80 16.41 2.70
CA HIS A 171 -18.36 17.50 3.55
C HIS A 171 -19.17 17.43 4.84
N ILE A 172 -18.51 17.40 6.00
CA ILE A 172 -19.17 17.38 7.30
C ILE A 172 -18.73 18.60 8.12
N ASN A 173 -19.69 19.20 8.81
CA ASN A 173 -19.47 20.36 9.68
C ASN A 173 -18.96 19.94 11.07
N ALA A 174 -18.73 20.91 11.95
CA ALA A 174 -18.17 20.66 13.29
C ALA A 174 -19.08 19.76 14.16
N GLU A 175 -20.39 19.92 14.09
CA GLU A 175 -21.33 19.10 14.86
C GLU A 175 -21.31 17.66 14.40
N GLU A 176 -21.44 17.43 13.09
CA GLU A 176 -21.38 16.09 12.47
C GLU A 176 -20.02 15.42 12.71
N LEU A 177 -18.91 16.19 12.63
CA LEU A 177 -17.58 15.70 12.92
C LEU A 177 -17.46 15.17 14.34
N HIS A 178 -17.92 15.96 15.33
CA HIS A 178 -17.81 15.57 16.73
C HIS A 178 -18.88 14.55 17.18
N GLN A 179 -19.94 14.34 16.40
CA GLN A 179 -20.82 13.19 16.54
C GLN A 179 -20.14 11.90 16.03
N LEU A 180 -19.43 11.98 14.91
CA LEU A 180 -18.69 10.83 14.34
C LEU A 180 -17.47 10.46 15.18
N GLU A 181 -16.70 11.45 15.65
CA GLU A 181 -15.44 11.30 16.39
C GLU A 181 -15.40 12.24 17.60
N PRO A 182 -16.06 11.91 18.71
CA PRO A 182 -16.12 12.76 19.90
C PRO A 182 -14.76 13.06 20.54
N GLY A 183 -13.75 12.19 20.32
CA GLY A 183 -12.41 12.31 20.90
C GLY A 183 -11.51 13.32 20.22
N ILE A 184 -11.85 13.80 19.01
CA ILE A 184 -11.06 14.79 18.29
C ILE A 184 -11.15 16.16 18.96
N ALA A 185 -10.04 16.90 19.01
CA ALA A 185 -9.98 18.25 19.55
C ALA A 185 -10.98 19.20 18.88
N ARG A 186 -11.61 20.09 19.67
CA ARG A 186 -12.72 20.95 19.24
C ARG A 186 -12.35 22.02 18.23
N ASP A 187 -11.08 22.29 18.05
CA ASP A 187 -10.55 23.22 17.04
C ASP A 187 -10.50 22.64 15.61
N TYR A 188 -10.87 21.35 15.44
CA TYR A 188 -11.18 20.77 14.14
C TYR A 188 -12.68 20.94 13.85
N THR A 189 -13.00 21.71 12.83
CA THR A 189 -14.38 22.14 12.57
C THR A 189 -14.93 21.66 11.22
N VAL A 190 -14.10 21.07 10.37
CA VAL A 190 -14.48 20.61 9.03
C VAL A 190 -13.92 19.21 8.78
N GLY A 191 -14.73 18.34 8.17
CA GLY A 191 -14.32 17.03 7.75
C GLY A 191 -14.64 16.70 6.29
N LEU A 192 -13.85 15.82 5.70
CA LEU A 192 -14.14 15.10 4.48
C LEU A 192 -14.29 13.62 4.83
N PHE A 193 -15.51 13.11 4.75
CA PHE A 193 -15.84 11.74 5.11
C PHE A 193 -16.12 10.90 3.87
N GLN A 194 -15.48 9.74 3.76
CA GLN A 194 -15.71 8.75 2.71
C GLN A 194 -16.39 7.53 3.34
N PRO A 195 -17.72 7.37 3.20
CA PRO A 195 -18.47 6.30 3.84
C PRO A 195 -18.13 4.92 3.28
N ASP A 196 -17.78 4.83 1.98
CA ASP A 196 -17.50 3.60 1.25
C ASP A 196 -16.07 3.10 1.48
N ALA A 197 -15.53 3.27 2.67
CA ALA A 197 -14.22 2.75 3.05
C ALA A 197 -14.35 1.71 4.15
N SER A 198 -13.46 0.71 4.12
CA SER A 198 -13.33 -0.27 5.18
C SER A 198 -12.03 -0.10 5.94
N PHE A 199 -12.02 -0.56 7.16
CA PHE A 199 -10.88 -0.53 8.05
C PHE A 199 -10.51 -1.92 8.55
N VAL A 200 -9.22 -2.21 8.60
CA VAL A 200 -8.64 -3.42 9.15
C VAL A 200 -7.85 -3.03 10.39
N SER A 201 -8.42 -3.26 11.58
CA SER A 201 -7.80 -2.88 12.86
C SER A 201 -6.54 -3.68 13.19
N THR A 202 -6.24 -4.73 12.42
CA THR A 202 -5.02 -5.52 12.56
C THR A 202 -4.59 -6.03 11.18
N PRO A 203 -3.87 -5.22 10.37
CA PRO A 203 -3.40 -5.63 9.03
C PRO A 203 -2.57 -6.92 9.05
N TYR A 204 -1.82 -7.14 10.14
CA TYR A 204 -1.08 -8.38 10.33
C TYR A 204 -2.01 -9.59 10.51
N ALA A 205 -3.11 -9.46 11.27
CA ALA A 205 -4.07 -10.55 11.44
C ALA A 205 -4.76 -10.92 10.11
N LEU A 206 -5.06 -9.93 9.25
CA LEU A 206 -5.54 -10.22 7.91
C LEU A 206 -4.50 -11.01 7.10
N SER A 207 -3.24 -10.60 7.13
CA SER A 207 -2.15 -11.32 6.45
C SER A 207 -2.02 -12.76 6.98
N GLN A 208 -2.14 -12.97 8.29
CA GLN A 208 -2.09 -14.30 8.92
C GLN A 208 -3.31 -15.15 8.57
N ALA A 209 -4.50 -14.55 8.45
CA ALA A 209 -5.69 -15.27 8.01
C ALA A 209 -5.57 -15.75 6.56
N LEU A 210 -5.05 -14.89 5.66
CA LEU A 210 -4.76 -15.27 4.27
C LEU A 210 -3.72 -16.41 4.22
N PHE A 211 -2.65 -16.29 4.98
CA PHE A 211 -1.60 -17.29 5.04
C PHE A 211 -2.11 -18.63 5.61
N SER A 212 -2.91 -18.59 6.69
CA SER A 212 -3.52 -19.78 7.26
C SER A 212 -4.48 -20.48 6.28
N ALA A 213 -5.30 -19.70 5.56
CA ALA A 213 -6.18 -20.25 4.54
C ALA A 213 -5.40 -20.87 3.37
N PHE A 214 -4.30 -20.24 2.97
CA PHE A 214 -3.39 -20.72 1.94
C PHE A 214 -2.74 -22.07 2.34
N THR A 215 -2.16 -22.16 3.54
CA THR A 215 -1.49 -23.39 4.01
C THR A 215 -2.48 -24.54 4.26
N LYS A 216 -3.68 -24.26 4.80
CA LYS A 216 -4.73 -25.26 4.98
C LYS A 216 -5.21 -25.89 3.67
N ARG A 217 -5.03 -25.21 2.55
CA ARG A 217 -5.34 -25.69 1.20
C ARG A 217 -4.15 -26.36 0.51
N GLY A 218 -3.07 -26.66 1.26
CA GLY A 218 -1.87 -27.34 0.75
C GLY A 218 -0.83 -26.41 0.11
N GLY A 219 -0.97 -25.08 0.26
CA GLY A 219 0.05 -24.13 -0.21
C GLY A 219 1.36 -24.29 0.55
N ILE A 220 2.47 -24.14 -0.16
CA ILE A 220 3.82 -24.32 0.39
C ILE A 220 4.46 -22.94 0.59
N HIS A 221 5.12 -22.76 1.75
CA HIS A 221 5.90 -21.56 2.03
C HIS A 221 7.34 -21.93 2.39
N HIS A 222 8.29 -21.29 1.70
CA HIS A 222 9.71 -21.37 2.02
C HIS A 222 10.19 -20.03 2.58
N GLN A 223 10.68 -20.05 3.82
CA GLN A 223 11.28 -18.86 4.42
C GLN A 223 12.74 -18.73 3.97
N GLU A 224 12.93 -18.31 2.73
CA GLU A 224 14.20 -18.28 2.04
C GLU A 224 14.35 -16.99 1.22
N GLU A 225 15.59 -16.55 1.01
CA GLU A 225 15.87 -15.38 0.18
C GLU A 225 16.19 -15.79 -1.25
N VAL A 226 15.49 -15.22 -2.21
CA VAL A 226 15.77 -15.40 -3.64
C VAL A 226 17.07 -14.68 -4.01
N ARG A 227 17.99 -15.40 -4.63
CA ARG A 227 19.31 -14.90 -5.06
C ARG A 227 19.37 -14.64 -6.56
N ARG A 228 18.89 -15.59 -7.36
CA ARG A 228 18.94 -15.51 -8.83
C ARG A 228 17.89 -16.43 -9.44
N PHE A 229 17.77 -16.34 -10.76
CA PHE A 229 16.93 -17.22 -11.57
C PHE A 229 17.80 -18.15 -12.43
N GLU A 230 17.28 -19.36 -12.69
CA GLU A 230 17.82 -20.25 -13.73
C GLU A 230 16.90 -20.22 -14.94
N PHE A 231 17.51 -20.16 -16.11
CA PHE A 231 16.80 -20.08 -17.38
C PHE A 231 16.92 -21.41 -18.13
N GLY A 232 15.87 -21.77 -18.85
CA GLY A 232 15.86 -22.90 -19.77
C GLY A 232 16.49 -22.55 -21.12
N ASP A 233 16.59 -23.55 -22.00
CA ASP A 233 17.15 -23.38 -23.36
C ASP A 233 16.32 -22.42 -24.24
N ASN A 234 15.06 -22.23 -23.90
CA ASN A 234 14.15 -21.26 -24.54
C ASN A 234 14.32 -19.83 -24.02
N GLY A 235 15.23 -19.59 -23.07
CA GLY A 235 15.47 -18.29 -22.45
C GLY A 235 14.44 -17.90 -21.39
N GLU A 236 13.43 -18.74 -21.09
CA GLU A 236 12.45 -18.49 -20.03
C GLU A 236 13.00 -18.91 -18.66
N PRO A 237 12.71 -18.20 -17.56
CA PRO A 237 13.08 -18.65 -16.23
C PRO A 237 12.31 -19.93 -15.88
N ARG A 238 13.07 -20.96 -15.48
CA ARG A 238 12.54 -22.30 -15.11
C ARG A 238 12.63 -22.61 -13.64
N ALA A 239 13.46 -21.87 -12.90
CA ALA A 239 13.62 -22.09 -11.46
C ALA A 239 14.07 -20.81 -10.73
N VAL A 240 13.73 -20.77 -9.45
CA VAL A 240 14.18 -19.74 -8.51
C VAL A 240 15.27 -20.36 -7.63
N VAL A 241 16.44 -19.75 -7.58
CA VAL A 241 17.55 -20.13 -6.71
C VAL A 241 17.50 -19.28 -5.46
N THR A 242 17.37 -19.91 -4.33
CA THR A 242 17.33 -19.28 -3.01
C THR A 242 18.63 -19.48 -2.23
N THR A 243 18.63 -19.07 -0.98
CA THR A 243 19.73 -19.31 -0.04
C THR A 243 19.94 -20.80 0.30
N HIS A 244 18.91 -21.64 0.13
CA HIS A 244 18.95 -23.03 0.59
C HIS A 244 18.65 -24.07 -0.50
N ALA A 245 17.88 -23.71 -1.53
CA ALA A 245 17.41 -24.66 -2.52
C ALA A 245 17.21 -24.04 -3.91
N ILE A 246 16.90 -24.91 -4.88
CA ILE A 246 16.43 -24.54 -6.21
C ILE A 246 14.97 -24.98 -6.32
N HIS A 247 14.08 -24.05 -6.55
CA HIS A 247 12.64 -24.27 -6.67
C HIS A 247 12.22 -24.19 -8.13
N PRO A 248 11.82 -25.29 -8.78
CA PRO A 248 11.27 -25.25 -10.13
C PRO A 248 10.00 -24.39 -10.20
N ALA A 249 9.84 -23.63 -11.28
CA ALA A 249 8.69 -22.77 -11.50
C ALA A 249 8.27 -22.79 -12.96
N ASP A 250 7.00 -23.11 -13.21
CA ASP A 250 6.41 -22.99 -14.55
C ASP A 250 6.00 -21.55 -14.82
N LEU A 251 5.52 -20.85 -13.77
CA LEU A 251 5.10 -19.47 -13.80
C LEU A 251 5.61 -18.74 -12.54
N LEU A 252 6.15 -17.54 -12.74
CA LEU A 252 6.68 -16.70 -11.68
C LEU A 252 5.80 -15.47 -11.47
N VAL A 253 5.53 -15.12 -10.20
CA VAL A 253 4.94 -13.84 -9.82
C VAL A 253 5.91 -13.11 -8.89
N VAL A 254 6.39 -11.94 -9.29
CA VAL A 254 7.22 -11.08 -8.44
C VAL A 254 6.33 -10.12 -7.67
N ALA A 255 6.23 -10.34 -6.35
CA ALA A 255 5.42 -9.56 -5.39
C ALA A 255 6.25 -9.10 -4.17
N ALA A 256 7.57 -8.92 -4.36
CA ALA A 256 8.56 -8.67 -3.30
C ALA A 256 8.62 -7.20 -2.83
N GLY A 257 7.58 -6.40 -3.06
CA GLY A 257 7.50 -5.02 -2.60
C GLY A 257 8.69 -4.16 -3.07
N ALA A 258 9.39 -3.53 -2.13
CA ALA A 258 10.53 -2.66 -2.43
C ALA A 258 11.75 -3.42 -3.02
N TRP A 259 11.85 -4.71 -2.78
CA TRP A 259 12.92 -5.58 -3.32
C TRP A 259 12.65 -6.07 -4.74
N SER A 260 11.48 -5.80 -5.30
CA SER A 260 11.10 -6.23 -6.65
C SER A 260 11.95 -5.60 -7.76
N LYS A 261 12.56 -4.43 -7.51
CA LYS A 261 13.41 -3.74 -8.50
C LYS A 261 14.58 -4.60 -8.99
N ASP A 262 15.31 -5.20 -8.07
CA ASP A 262 16.47 -6.02 -8.41
C ASP A 262 16.07 -7.37 -9.02
N LEU A 263 14.96 -7.95 -8.57
CA LEU A 263 14.42 -9.17 -9.17
C LEU A 263 13.92 -8.91 -10.60
N ALA A 264 13.20 -7.82 -10.83
CA ALA A 264 12.75 -7.44 -12.17
C ALA A 264 13.94 -7.17 -13.11
N ARG A 265 15.02 -6.54 -12.61
CA ARG A 265 16.26 -6.32 -13.38
C ARG A 265 16.94 -7.63 -13.79
N GLN A 266 16.99 -8.63 -12.89
CA GLN A 266 17.53 -9.96 -13.21
C GLN A 266 16.69 -10.66 -14.29
N LEU A 267 15.38 -10.38 -14.33
CA LEU A 267 14.43 -10.85 -15.35
C LEU A 267 14.35 -9.91 -16.57
N GLY A 268 15.38 -9.09 -16.81
CA GLY A 268 15.49 -8.24 -18.00
C GLY A 268 14.58 -6.99 -18.02
N SER A 269 13.75 -6.77 -17.00
CA SER A 269 12.84 -5.63 -16.94
C SER A 269 13.41 -4.47 -16.13
N LYS A 270 13.34 -3.26 -16.71
CA LYS A 270 13.75 -2.03 -16.03
C LYS A 270 12.51 -1.36 -15.44
N VAL A 271 12.54 -1.06 -14.15
CA VAL A 271 11.44 -0.39 -13.46
C VAL A 271 11.92 0.81 -12.67
N SER A 272 11.17 1.90 -12.73
CA SER A 272 11.40 3.07 -11.87
C SER A 272 10.73 2.85 -10.53
N LEU A 273 11.40 2.13 -9.64
CA LEU A 273 10.93 1.84 -8.28
C LEU A 273 11.93 2.36 -7.28
N ASP A 274 11.46 3.03 -6.25
CA ASP A 274 12.24 3.40 -5.07
C ASP A 274 11.44 3.15 -3.80
N THR A 275 12.02 3.41 -2.63
CA THR A 275 11.32 3.19 -1.37
C THR A 275 11.05 4.49 -0.64
N GLU A 276 9.80 4.69 -0.26
CA GLU A 276 9.37 5.69 0.71
C GLU A 276 9.28 5.01 2.08
N ARG A 277 10.23 5.31 2.96
CA ARG A 277 10.19 4.79 4.33
C ARG A 277 9.09 5.49 5.10
N GLY A 278 8.19 4.71 5.65
CA GLY A 278 7.12 5.19 6.51
C GLY A 278 7.31 4.71 7.93
N TYR A 279 6.94 5.55 8.87
CA TYR A 279 7.10 5.29 10.30
C TYR A 279 5.77 5.20 10.99
N HIS A 280 5.69 4.38 12.05
CA HIS A 280 4.58 4.48 12.99
C HIS A 280 5.03 4.34 14.44
N LEU A 281 4.24 4.96 15.33
CA LEU A 281 4.25 4.73 16.77
C LEU A 281 2.92 4.11 17.16
N SER A 282 2.94 3.08 17.99
CA SER A 282 1.74 2.53 18.62
C SER A 282 1.66 3.02 20.07
N PHE A 283 0.47 3.46 20.47
CA PHE A 283 0.17 3.92 21.82
C PHE A 283 -0.75 2.92 22.51
N ALA A 284 -0.52 2.72 23.82
CA ALA A 284 -1.35 1.86 24.63
C ALA A 284 -2.83 2.25 24.58
N ARG A 285 -3.71 1.27 24.75
CA ARG A 285 -5.13 1.55 25.01
C ARG A 285 -5.28 2.31 26.33
N THR A 286 -6.25 3.24 26.35
CA THR A 286 -6.66 3.88 27.58
C THR A 286 -7.79 3.08 28.25
N GLU A 287 -7.89 3.13 29.59
CA GLU A 287 -9.00 2.49 30.33
C GLU A 287 -10.37 3.07 29.97
N ALA A 288 -10.41 4.32 29.53
CA ALA A 288 -11.64 5.02 29.09
C ALA A 288 -12.25 4.47 27.79
N GLY A 289 -11.62 3.48 27.14
CA GLY A 289 -12.10 2.90 25.89
C GLY A 289 -11.49 3.54 24.63
N PRO A 290 -12.07 3.29 23.45
CA PRO A 290 -11.54 3.80 22.18
C PRO A 290 -11.73 5.32 22.09
N VAL A 291 -10.66 6.05 21.84
CA VAL A 291 -10.67 7.51 21.64
C VAL A 291 -10.91 7.91 20.19
N LEU A 292 -10.86 6.94 19.26
CA LEU A 292 -11.21 7.05 17.85
C LEU A 292 -12.03 5.83 17.41
N ASN A 293 -12.97 6.04 16.48
CA ASN A 293 -13.82 4.98 15.92
C ASN A 293 -13.33 4.55 14.51
N ARG A 294 -12.57 5.39 13.82
CA ARG A 294 -12.08 5.16 12.46
C ARG A 294 -10.72 5.79 12.21
N PRO A 295 -9.99 5.33 11.17
CA PRO A 295 -8.76 6.00 10.75
C PRO A 295 -9.06 7.44 10.35
N THR A 296 -8.31 8.37 10.92
CA THR A 296 -8.49 9.80 10.71
C THR A 296 -7.18 10.45 10.27
N VAL A 297 -7.22 11.16 9.14
CA VAL A 297 -6.13 12.00 8.64
C VAL A 297 -6.28 13.40 9.20
N PHE A 298 -5.24 13.91 9.82
CA PHE A 298 -5.18 15.30 10.28
C PHE A 298 -4.47 16.15 9.21
N GLY A 299 -5.24 17.01 8.52
CA GLY A 299 -4.80 17.70 7.31
C GLY A 299 -3.59 18.62 7.49
N GLY A 300 -3.53 19.41 8.57
CA GLY A 300 -2.40 20.31 8.87
C GLY A 300 -1.09 19.54 9.11
N PRO A 301 -1.05 18.66 10.13
CA PRO A 301 0.14 17.88 10.47
C PRO A 301 0.49 16.77 9.49
N GLN A 302 -0.43 16.36 8.62
CA GLN A 302 -0.27 15.31 7.63
C GLN A 302 0.12 13.93 8.22
N PHE A 303 -0.52 13.55 9.32
CA PHE A 303 -0.42 12.20 9.87
C PHE A 303 -1.80 11.52 9.94
N VAL A 304 -1.76 10.22 10.13
CA VAL A 304 -2.96 9.39 10.32
C VAL A 304 -2.94 8.80 11.74
N LEU A 305 -4.03 8.96 12.48
CA LEU A 305 -4.30 8.19 13.68
C LEU A 305 -5.32 7.09 13.35
N SER A 306 -5.01 5.86 13.72
CA SER A 306 -5.84 4.68 13.45
C SER A 306 -6.13 3.90 14.73
N PRO A 307 -7.42 3.55 15.01
CA PRO A 307 -7.80 2.76 16.16
C PRO A 307 -7.50 1.27 15.92
N MET A 308 -6.25 0.87 16.19
CA MET A 308 -5.84 -0.53 16.04
C MET A 308 -6.39 -1.40 17.17
N ALA A 309 -6.34 -2.71 16.99
CA ALA A 309 -6.80 -3.66 18.00
C ALA A 309 -6.01 -3.56 19.33
N ASP A 310 -4.76 -3.11 19.26
CA ASP A 310 -3.82 -2.97 20.38
C ASP A 310 -3.71 -1.52 20.91
N GLY A 311 -4.42 -0.55 20.35
CA GLY A 311 -4.38 0.85 20.77
C GLY A 311 -4.49 1.83 19.62
N ILE A 312 -3.87 2.99 19.71
CA ILE A 312 -3.85 3.98 18.63
C ILE A 312 -2.50 3.90 17.89
N ARG A 313 -2.55 3.90 16.56
CA ARG A 313 -1.35 3.97 15.72
C ARG A 313 -1.25 5.34 15.05
N LEU A 314 -0.16 6.03 15.32
CA LEU A 314 0.26 7.24 14.60
C LEU A 314 1.13 6.83 13.40
N ASN A 315 0.61 6.99 12.19
CA ASN A 315 1.39 6.80 10.97
C ASN A 315 1.78 8.15 10.39
N ALA A 316 3.07 8.37 10.15
CA ALA A 316 3.57 9.61 9.57
C ALA A 316 4.87 9.41 8.79
N GLY A 317 5.24 10.44 8.04
CA GLY A 317 6.55 10.58 7.42
C GLY A 317 6.74 9.80 6.14
N VAL A 318 7.54 10.42 5.28
CA VAL A 318 8.15 9.85 4.07
C VAL A 318 9.64 10.16 4.13
N GLU A 319 10.47 9.14 4.33
CA GLU A 319 11.90 9.27 4.25
C GLU A 319 12.42 8.59 2.97
N LEU A 320 13.11 9.35 2.13
CA LEU A 320 13.76 8.87 0.91
C LEU A 320 15.25 8.61 1.22
N ALA A 321 15.59 7.36 1.54
CA ALA A 321 16.90 6.94 2.05
C ALA A 321 17.36 5.57 1.51
N GLY A 322 16.62 4.98 0.56
CA GLY A 322 16.88 3.64 0.07
C GLY A 322 16.59 2.54 1.11
N LEU A 323 17.10 1.34 0.87
CA LEU A 323 16.82 0.16 1.71
C LEU A 323 17.78 0.01 2.89
N ASP A 324 19.02 0.48 2.77
CA ASP A 324 20.13 0.11 3.65
C ASP A 324 20.37 1.06 4.83
N ALA A 325 19.79 2.27 4.80
CA ALA A 325 20.03 3.26 5.84
C ALA A 325 19.35 2.87 7.15
N GLU A 326 19.96 3.22 8.30
CA GLU A 326 19.34 2.99 9.60
C GLU A 326 18.06 3.80 9.79
N PRO A 327 17.02 3.26 10.47
CA PRO A 327 15.81 3.99 10.80
C PRO A 327 16.07 5.20 11.70
N ASP A 328 15.30 6.28 11.50
CA ASP A 328 15.38 7.47 12.35
C ASP A 328 13.98 7.88 12.84
N PHE A 329 13.69 7.54 14.09
CA PHE A 329 12.40 7.80 14.74
C PHE A 329 12.27 9.21 15.33
N THR A 330 13.31 10.05 15.26
CA THR A 330 13.32 11.39 15.88
C THR A 330 12.14 12.24 15.41
N ARG A 331 11.88 12.27 14.11
CA ARG A 331 10.80 13.09 13.54
C ARG A 331 9.41 12.62 13.96
N ILE A 332 9.15 11.33 13.92
CA ILE A 332 7.82 10.83 14.30
C ILE A 332 7.57 10.99 15.81
N LYS A 333 8.61 10.87 16.64
CA LYS A 333 8.52 11.16 18.08
C LYS A 333 8.23 12.63 18.33
N ALA A 334 8.79 13.54 17.55
CA ALA A 334 8.52 14.97 17.66
C ALA A 334 7.05 15.33 17.33
N LEU A 335 6.31 14.47 16.63
CA LEU A 335 4.88 14.66 16.36
C LEU A 335 3.96 14.24 17.53
N VAL A 336 4.47 13.56 18.55
CA VAL A 336 3.64 13.04 19.65
C VAL A 336 2.88 14.15 20.40
N PRO A 337 3.50 15.28 20.81
CA PRO A 337 2.76 16.35 21.46
C PRO A 337 1.65 16.94 20.57
N LEU A 338 1.89 17.03 19.27
CA LEU A 338 0.90 17.50 18.31
C LEU A 338 -0.25 16.48 18.13
N ALA A 339 0.06 15.19 18.08
CA ALA A 339 -0.96 14.14 18.04
C ALA A 339 -1.85 14.14 19.29
N GLN A 340 -1.28 14.40 20.47
CA GLN A 340 -2.03 14.55 21.72
C GLN A 340 -2.90 15.82 21.73
N GLN A 341 -2.45 16.92 21.11
CA GLN A 341 -3.30 18.10 20.91
C GLN A 341 -4.48 17.80 19.99
N CYS A 342 -4.26 17.03 18.91
CA CYS A 342 -5.31 16.66 17.96
C CYS A 342 -6.31 15.63 18.55
N LEU A 343 -5.81 14.76 19.42
CA LEU A 343 -6.58 13.70 20.07
C LEU A 343 -6.26 13.70 21.59
N PRO A 344 -6.91 14.53 22.39
CA PRO A 344 -6.56 14.72 23.81
C PRO A 344 -6.61 13.43 24.67
N GLY A 345 -7.39 12.43 24.26
CA GLY A 345 -7.43 11.13 24.92
C GLY A 345 -6.31 10.16 24.51
N LEU A 346 -5.34 10.60 23.68
CA LEU A 346 -4.25 9.74 23.27
C LEU A 346 -3.30 9.47 24.45
N SER A 347 -3.08 8.18 24.76
CA SER A 347 -2.07 7.78 25.78
C SER A 347 -0.70 8.34 25.46
N GLY A 348 0.09 8.66 26.48
CA GLY A 348 1.51 9.02 26.32
C GLY A 348 2.44 7.82 26.18
N GLU A 349 1.96 6.61 26.48
CA GLU A 349 2.78 5.40 26.47
C GLU A 349 2.94 4.85 25.04
N ILE A 350 4.19 4.87 24.54
CA ILE A 350 4.56 4.27 23.25
C ILE A 350 4.90 2.81 23.49
N THR A 351 4.08 1.90 22.94
CA THR A 351 4.26 0.45 23.06
C THR A 351 5.08 -0.15 21.93
N ARG A 352 5.19 0.55 20.78
CA ARG A 352 5.93 0.07 19.63
C ARG A 352 6.39 1.22 18.74
N GLU A 353 7.60 1.06 18.22
CA GLU A 353 8.17 1.84 17.11
C GLU A 353 8.37 0.92 15.91
N TRP A 354 8.04 1.39 14.72
CA TRP A 354 8.18 0.58 13.51
C TRP A 354 8.44 1.45 12.28
N MET A 355 9.24 0.90 11.36
CA MET A 355 9.50 1.49 10.05
C MET A 355 9.31 0.44 8.97
N GLY A 356 8.75 0.85 7.82
CA GLY A 356 8.59 0.01 6.65
C GLY A 356 8.90 0.69 5.34
N TYR A 357 9.11 -0.13 4.32
CA TYR A 357 9.57 0.26 3.01
C TYR A 357 8.40 0.25 2.02
N ARG A 358 7.75 1.40 1.78
CA ARG A 358 6.69 1.51 0.77
C ARG A 358 7.32 1.42 -0.62
N PRO A 359 6.94 0.45 -1.46
CA PRO A 359 7.48 0.31 -2.82
C PRO A 359 6.83 1.34 -3.74
N SER A 360 7.49 2.46 -3.99
CA SER A 360 6.88 3.60 -4.67
C SER A 360 7.39 3.77 -6.09
N THR A 361 6.46 3.87 -7.01
CA THR A 361 6.67 4.27 -8.39
C THR A 361 6.49 5.79 -8.54
N PRO A 362 7.16 6.43 -9.51
CA PRO A 362 7.08 7.89 -9.66
C PRO A 362 5.67 8.41 -9.98
N ASP A 363 4.83 7.57 -10.58
CA ASP A 363 3.47 7.89 -11.00
C ASP A 363 2.40 7.36 -10.03
N SER A 364 2.79 6.94 -8.83
CA SER A 364 1.89 6.41 -7.79
C SER A 364 1.08 5.17 -8.18
N LYS A 365 1.27 4.63 -9.40
CA LYS A 365 0.54 3.43 -9.87
C LYS A 365 1.32 2.16 -9.59
N PRO A 366 0.69 1.07 -9.18
CA PRO A 366 1.36 -0.22 -9.05
C PRO A 366 1.87 -0.74 -10.39
N VAL A 367 2.76 -1.72 -10.34
CA VAL A 367 3.16 -2.53 -11.49
C VAL A 367 2.37 -3.84 -11.42
N ILE A 368 1.46 -4.02 -12.38
CA ILE A 368 0.60 -5.21 -12.50
C ILE A 368 0.58 -5.62 -13.98
N GLY A 369 1.03 -6.82 -14.28
CA GLY A 369 1.01 -7.30 -15.66
C GLY A 369 2.07 -8.35 -15.97
N ARG A 370 2.13 -8.74 -17.25
CA ARG A 370 3.16 -9.66 -17.75
C ARG A 370 4.48 -8.95 -17.96
N SER A 371 5.56 -9.70 -17.83
CA SER A 371 6.87 -9.25 -18.29
C SER A 371 6.84 -9.05 -19.81
N PRO A 372 7.45 -7.95 -20.34
CA PRO A 372 7.63 -7.80 -21.78
C PRO A 372 8.75 -8.70 -22.33
N VAL A 373 9.54 -9.34 -21.45
CA VAL A 373 10.69 -10.16 -21.82
C VAL A 373 10.37 -11.65 -21.75
N HIS A 374 9.64 -12.07 -20.69
CA HIS A 374 9.37 -13.48 -20.40
C HIS A 374 7.87 -13.74 -20.32
N GLY A 375 7.38 -14.72 -21.08
CA GLY A 375 5.96 -15.06 -21.15
C GLY A 375 5.40 -15.68 -19.86
N ASN A 376 6.27 -16.31 -19.08
CA ASN A 376 5.93 -16.98 -17.82
C ASN A 376 6.25 -16.14 -16.56
N VAL A 377 6.46 -14.82 -16.71
CA VAL A 377 6.71 -13.91 -15.58
C VAL A 377 5.62 -12.86 -15.46
N LEU A 378 5.08 -12.71 -14.27
CA LEU A 378 4.11 -11.68 -13.88
C LEU A 378 4.68 -10.79 -12.77
N TYR A 379 4.23 -9.53 -12.77
CA TYR A 379 4.60 -8.53 -11.78
C TYR A 379 3.40 -8.07 -10.98
N ALA A 380 3.56 -7.95 -9.65
CA ALA A 380 2.53 -7.50 -8.71
C ALA A 380 3.19 -6.72 -7.56
N PHE A 381 3.73 -5.52 -7.84
CA PHE A 381 4.45 -4.73 -6.85
C PHE A 381 4.31 -3.21 -7.09
N GLY A 382 4.98 -2.39 -6.29
CA GLY A 382 5.02 -0.95 -6.53
C GLY A 382 3.78 -0.18 -6.06
N HIS A 383 3.03 -0.72 -5.12
CA HIS A 383 1.72 -0.18 -4.67
C HIS A 383 1.83 1.06 -3.78
N GLY A 384 3.03 1.54 -3.44
CA GLY A 384 3.24 2.72 -2.60
C GLY A 384 2.46 2.66 -1.29
N HIS A 385 1.61 3.66 -1.06
CA HIS A 385 0.76 3.76 0.13
C HIS A 385 -0.47 2.84 0.10
N MET A 386 -0.85 2.32 -1.08
CA MET A 386 -2.12 1.61 -1.31
C MET A 386 -2.00 0.09 -1.32
N GLY A 387 -0.85 -0.45 -0.85
CA GLY A 387 -0.59 -1.89 -0.93
C GLY A 387 -1.64 -2.77 -0.26
N LEU A 388 -2.17 -2.36 0.90
CA LEU A 388 -3.27 -3.06 1.54
C LEU A 388 -4.55 -2.93 0.69
N GLY A 389 -4.97 -1.71 0.37
CA GLY A 389 -6.23 -1.44 -0.34
C GLY A 389 -6.32 -2.09 -1.71
N LEU A 390 -5.21 -2.17 -2.45
CA LEU A 390 -5.18 -2.72 -3.81
C LEU A 390 -4.78 -4.21 -3.87
N SER A 391 -4.41 -4.85 -2.75
CA SER A 391 -3.90 -6.22 -2.76
C SER A 391 -4.88 -7.23 -3.37
N ALA A 392 -6.16 -7.14 -3.03
CA ALA A 392 -7.18 -8.08 -3.48
C ALA A 392 -7.53 -7.91 -4.96
N ILE A 393 -7.65 -6.67 -5.45
CA ILE A 393 -7.87 -6.43 -6.88
C ILE A 393 -6.66 -6.80 -7.72
N THR A 394 -5.44 -6.56 -7.21
CA THR A 394 -4.20 -7.01 -7.85
C THR A 394 -4.18 -8.54 -7.98
N ALA A 395 -4.53 -9.26 -6.90
CA ALA A 395 -4.61 -10.71 -6.91
C ALA A 395 -5.58 -11.23 -7.98
N LYS A 396 -6.76 -10.60 -8.09
CA LYS A 396 -7.74 -10.93 -9.12
C LYS A 396 -7.18 -10.71 -10.54
N LEU A 397 -6.51 -9.57 -10.77
CA LEU A 397 -5.93 -9.25 -12.08
C LEU A 397 -4.81 -10.22 -12.46
N ILE A 398 -3.97 -10.63 -11.50
CA ILE A 398 -2.96 -11.66 -11.73
C ILE A 398 -3.61 -13.01 -12.06
N ALA A 399 -4.67 -13.39 -11.35
CA ALA A 399 -5.41 -14.63 -11.65
C ALA A 399 -6.09 -14.58 -13.03
N ASP A 400 -6.65 -13.45 -13.45
CA ASP A 400 -7.18 -13.27 -14.80
C ASP A 400 -6.10 -13.45 -15.87
N LEU A 401 -4.90 -12.89 -15.65
CA LEU A 401 -3.76 -13.06 -16.54
C LEU A 401 -3.30 -14.52 -16.63
N VAL A 402 -3.24 -15.24 -15.51
CA VAL A 402 -2.84 -16.65 -15.47
C VAL A 402 -3.84 -17.51 -16.23
N ALA A 403 -5.14 -17.27 -16.04
CA ALA A 403 -6.20 -17.99 -16.70
C ALA A 403 -6.47 -17.56 -18.16
N GLY A 404 -5.73 -16.54 -18.66
CA GLY A 404 -5.96 -15.98 -20.00
C GLY A 404 -7.33 -15.31 -20.16
N ARG A 405 -7.92 -14.82 -19.08
CA ARG A 405 -9.20 -14.10 -19.10
C ARG A 405 -8.96 -12.62 -19.45
N ASP A 406 -9.86 -12.06 -20.25
CA ASP A 406 -9.84 -10.62 -20.50
C ASP A 406 -10.17 -9.85 -19.21
N SER A 407 -9.28 -8.97 -18.83
CA SER A 407 -9.51 -8.04 -17.72
C SER A 407 -10.42 -6.91 -18.17
N ARG A 408 -11.44 -6.59 -17.35
CA ARG A 408 -12.26 -5.37 -17.56
C ARG A 408 -11.46 -4.09 -17.28
N ILE A 409 -10.35 -4.21 -16.54
CA ILE A 409 -9.45 -3.11 -16.21
C ILE A 409 -8.30 -3.13 -17.22
N PRO A 410 -8.05 -2.04 -17.96
CA PRO A 410 -6.91 -1.94 -18.87
C PRO A 410 -5.59 -2.05 -18.09
N LEU A 411 -4.73 -3.01 -18.42
CA LEU A 411 -3.46 -3.23 -17.72
C LEU A 411 -2.28 -2.42 -18.27
N ALA A 412 -2.38 -1.89 -19.49
CA ALA A 412 -1.31 -1.08 -20.08
C ALA A 412 -0.84 0.10 -19.20
N PRO A 413 -1.72 0.83 -18.47
CA PRO A 413 -1.28 1.88 -17.54
C PRO A 413 -0.45 1.37 -16.36
N PHE A 414 -0.48 0.07 -16.07
CA PHE A 414 0.20 -0.59 -14.95
C PHE A 414 1.37 -1.47 -15.39
N ALA A 415 1.69 -1.51 -16.68
CA ALA A 415 2.79 -2.30 -17.22
C ALA A 415 4.15 -1.86 -16.65
N VAL A 416 5.12 -2.78 -16.58
CA VAL A 416 6.44 -2.55 -16.00
C VAL A 416 7.29 -1.61 -16.86
N ASP A 417 7.05 -1.59 -18.14
CA ASP A 417 7.79 -0.83 -19.17
C ASP A 417 7.17 0.52 -19.53
N ARG A 418 6.22 1.00 -18.74
CA ARG A 418 5.54 2.30 -18.95
C ARG A 418 6.41 3.52 -18.64
N PHE A 419 7.64 3.35 -18.13
CA PHE A 419 8.55 4.43 -17.72
C PHE A 419 9.63 4.79 -18.74
#